data_b539e16109cbaa704cffe909d6cd2bff
#
_entry.id   b539e16109cbaa704cffe909d6cd2bff
#
_cell.length_a   1.000
_cell.length_b   1.000
_cell.length_c   1.000
_cell.angle_alpha   90.00
_cell.angle_beta   90.00
_cell.angle_gamma   90.00
#
_symmetry.space_group_name_H-M   'P 1'
#
loop_
_entity.id
_entity.type
_entity.pdbx_description
1 polymer ?
#
loop_
_entity_poly.entity_id
_entity_poly.type
_entity_poly.pdbx_seq_one_letter_code
_entity_poly.pdbx_strand_id
1 'polypeptide(L)'
;MLYNSQSCQIDIADGTMNYIEFGKGRQPLIILPGLSDGISPVHGQMQAIILASAYKKFARDFKVYIFSRKSNLKYGYSTREMAKDQANAMKAIGISNAMIVGVSQGGMIAQYLAIDYPELVKKLVLAVTVSRKNRTMEEVVCNWIAIAEQGNYKELMIDTAEHSYVTVLPDLLPLLPLPSLPVFRT
;
A
#
# COMPACT_ATOMS: atom_id res chain seq x y z
N MET A 1 1.84 20.61 -13.53
CA MET A 1 1.30 19.35 -12.95
C MET A 1 1.12 19.53 -11.46
N LEU A 2 0.09 18.91 -10.88
CA LEU A 2 -0.22 19.01 -9.47
C LEU A 2 0.93 18.43 -8.63
N TYR A 3 1.61 19.29 -7.85
CA TYR A 3 2.77 18.94 -7.00
C TYR A 3 3.89 18.15 -7.70
N ASN A 4 4.08 18.33 -9.01
CA ASN A 4 5.04 17.61 -9.85
C ASN A 4 4.81 16.08 -9.81
N SER A 5 3.54 15.66 -9.77
CA SER A 5 3.20 14.22 -9.72
C SER A 5 3.63 13.49 -10.97
N GLN A 6 4.26 12.34 -10.79
CA GLN A 6 4.74 11.46 -11.86
C GLN A 6 4.44 10.00 -11.52
N SER A 7 4.12 9.22 -12.55
CA SER A 7 4.03 7.77 -12.49
C SER A 7 5.33 7.19 -13.02
N CYS A 8 5.98 6.37 -12.24
CA CYS A 8 7.29 5.82 -12.49
C CYS A 8 7.30 4.30 -12.33
N GLN A 9 8.31 3.66 -12.89
CA GLN A 9 8.58 2.24 -12.73
C GLN A 9 10.07 2.05 -12.43
N ILE A 10 10.38 1.05 -11.62
CA ILE A 10 11.74 0.67 -11.28
C ILE A 10 11.91 -0.85 -11.41
N ASP A 11 12.99 -1.27 -12.03
CA ASP A 11 13.38 -2.67 -12.06
C ASP A 11 14.12 -3.03 -10.78
N ILE A 12 13.75 -4.15 -10.20
CA ILE A 12 14.41 -4.79 -9.07
C ILE A 12 14.80 -6.21 -9.46
N ALA A 13 15.62 -6.88 -8.66
CA ALA A 13 16.35 -8.12 -9.03
C ALA A 13 15.51 -9.21 -9.73
N ASP A 14 14.22 -9.32 -9.45
CA ASP A 14 13.34 -10.37 -9.98
C ASP A 14 11.92 -9.86 -10.32
N GLY A 15 11.84 -8.63 -10.82
CA GLY A 15 10.58 -8.03 -11.24
C GLY A 15 10.63 -6.51 -11.33
N THR A 16 9.46 -5.91 -11.44
CA THR A 16 9.32 -4.46 -11.52
C THR A 16 8.41 -3.95 -10.41
N MET A 17 8.63 -2.72 -9.95
CA MET A 17 7.74 -2.01 -9.06
C MET A 17 7.31 -0.69 -9.68
N ASN A 18 6.01 -0.46 -9.72
CA ASN A 18 5.48 0.86 -10.06
C ASN A 18 5.45 1.73 -8.81
N TYR A 19 5.65 3.01 -9.00
CA TYR A 19 5.48 3.99 -7.93
C TYR A 19 5.02 5.33 -8.47
N ILE A 20 4.41 6.11 -7.60
CA ILE A 20 4.07 7.50 -7.85
C ILE A 20 4.93 8.36 -6.95
N GLU A 21 5.50 9.41 -7.53
CA GLU A 21 6.20 10.44 -6.78
C GLU A 21 5.57 11.81 -6.99
N PHE A 22 5.60 12.64 -5.95
CA PHE A 22 5.13 14.02 -5.98
C PHE A 22 5.69 14.81 -4.78
N GLY A 23 5.44 16.13 -4.80
CA GLY A 23 5.88 17.03 -3.74
C GLY A 23 7.19 17.73 -4.03
N LYS A 24 7.45 18.81 -3.25
CA LYS A 24 8.58 19.73 -3.46
C LYS A 24 9.62 19.67 -2.34
N GLY A 25 9.32 18.96 -1.25
CA GLY A 25 10.23 18.83 -0.12
C GLY A 25 11.48 18.03 -0.46
N ARG A 26 12.51 18.16 0.37
CA ARG A 26 13.77 17.40 0.21
C ARG A 26 13.76 16.08 0.99
N GLN A 27 13.00 16.00 2.08
CA GLN A 27 12.93 14.79 2.91
C GLN A 27 12.05 13.76 2.23
N PRO A 28 12.55 12.55 1.94
CA PRO A 28 11.71 11.47 1.40
C PRO A 28 10.69 11.00 2.43
N LEU A 29 9.46 10.83 1.97
CA LEU A 29 8.36 10.20 2.69
C LEU A 29 7.84 9.03 1.85
N ILE A 30 8.01 7.82 2.36
CA ILE A 30 7.49 6.60 1.74
C ILE A 30 6.15 6.27 2.37
N ILE A 31 5.13 6.11 1.57
CA ILE A 31 3.83 5.60 1.98
C ILE A 31 3.68 4.18 1.46
N LEU A 32 3.54 3.23 2.37
CA LEU A 32 3.25 1.83 2.07
C LEU A 32 1.76 1.60 2.31
N PRO A 33 0.96 1.49 1.24
CA PRO A 33 -0.49 1.37 1.36
C PRO A 33 -0.91 0.00 1.88
N GLY A 34 -2.19 -0.11 2.24
CA GLY A 34 -2.83 -1.37 2.60
C GLY A 34 -2.98 -2.32 1.41
N LEU A 35 -3.70 -3.41 1.61
CA LEU A 35 -3.82 -4.49 0.63
C LEU A 35 -4.49 -4.00 -0.67
N SER A 36 -5.59 -3.26 -0.59
CA SER A 36 -6.34 -2.79 -1.77
C SER A 36 -5.53 -1.88 -2.68
N ASP A 37 -4.79 -0.94 -2.09
CA ASP A 37 -3.96 0.01 -2.84
C ASP A 37 -2.63 -0.60 -3.30
N GLY A 38 -2.18 -1.69 -2.65
CA GLY A 38 -0.91 -2.34 -2.94
C GLY A 38 -0.99 -3.48 -3.95
N ILE A 39 -2.19 -4.04 -4.19
CA ILE A 39 -2.40 -5.14 -5.15
C ILE A 39 -2.55 -4.60 -6.57
N SER A 40 -3.34 -3.55 -6.74
CA SER A 40 -3.47 -2.89 -8.05
C SER A 40 -2.24 -2.03 -8.30
N PRO A 41 -1.53 -2.23 -9.41
CA PRO A 41 -0.37 -1.43 -9.75
C PRO A 41 -0.71 0.06 -9.76
N VAL A 42 0.01 0.84 -8.98
CA VAL A 42 -0.13 2.29 -8.96
C VAL A 42 0.57 2.86 -10.18
N HIS A 43 -0.16 3.01 -11.28
CA HIS A 43 0.43 3.48 -12.54
C HIS A 43 -0.50 4.45 -13.27
N GLY A 44 0.11 5.24 -14.13
CA GLY A 44 -0.61 6.20 -14.96
C GLY A 44 -0.73 7.59 -14.34
N GLN A 45 -0.69 8.59 -15.21
CA GLN A 45 -0.63 10.00 -14.80
C GLN A 45 -1.90 10.47 -14.08
N MET A 46 -3.07 9.93 -14.44
CA MET A 46 -4.33 10.28 -13.75
C MET A 46 -4.29 9.84 -12.29
N GLN A 47 -3.84 8.63 -12.02
CA GLN A 47 -3.72 8.12 -10.66
C GLN A 47 -2.67 8.89 -9.86
N ALA A 48 -1.57 9.30 -10.49
CA ALA A 48 -0.57 10.17 -9.87
C ALA A 48 -1.17 11.50 -9.41
N ILE A 49 -2.03 12.11 -10.22
CA ILE A 49 -2.74 13.35 -9.85
C ILE A 49 -3.72 13.13 -8.70
N ILE A 50 -4.50 12.04 -8.74
CA ILE A 50 -5.46 11.69 -7.69
C ILE A 50 -4.74 11.49 -6.34
N LEU A 51 -3.67 10.69 -6.32
CA LEU A 51 -2.90 10.43 -5.10
C LEU A 51 -2.19 11.69 -4.60
N ALA A 52 -1.60 12.50 -5.49
CA ALA A 52 -1.01 13.77 -5.11
C ALA A 52 -2.04 14.74 -4.51
N SER A 53 -3.29 14.70 -4.97
CA SER A 53 -4.38 15.46 -4.38
C SER A 53 -4.80 14.92 -3.01
N ALA A 54 -4.94 13.61 -2.87
CA ALA A 54 -5.30 12.97 -1.60
C ALA A 54 -4.27 13.24 -0.50
N TYR A 55 -2.99 13.16 -0.84
CA TYR A 55 -1.87 13.37 0.08
C TYR A 55 -1.24 14.77 0.01
N LYS A 56 -1.96 15.76 -0.52
CA LYS A 56 -1.46 17.13 -0.73
C LYS A 56 -0.87 17.81 0.51
N LYS A 57 -1.34 17.44 1.71
CA LYS A 57 -0.82 17.98 2.97
C LYS A 57 0.65 17.65 3.18
N PHE A 58 1.12 16.52 2.66
CA PHE A 58 2.53 16.12 2.74
C PHE A 58 3.37 16.70 1.60
N ALA A 59 2.76 17.03 0.47
CA ALA A 59 3.45 17.43 -0.75
C ALA A 59 4.25 18.74 -0.64
N ARG A 60 3.94 19.57 0.37
CA ARG A 60 4.67 20.81 0.63
C ARG A 60 6.03 20.56 1.27
N ASP A 61 6.07 19.67 2.25
CA ASP A 61 7.20 19.50 3.16
C ASP A 61 8.06 18.28 2.82
N PHE A 62 7.50 17.36 2.04
CA PHE A 62 8.13 16.08 1.67
C PHE A 62 8.19 15.88 0.15
N LYS A 63 9.17 15.08 -0.28
CA LYS A 63 9.12 14.34 -1.55
C LYS A 63 8.47 13.00 -1.25
N VAL A 64 7.22 12.83 -1.68
CA VAL A 64 6.39 11.68 -1.35
C VAL A 64 6.54 10.61 -2.42
N TYR A 65 6.64 9.36 -1.99
CA TYR A 65 6.68 8.17 -2.83
C TYR A 65 5.63 7.17 -2.35
N ILE A 66 4.81 6.68 -3.26
CA ILE A 66 3.83 5.62 -2.99
C ILE A 66 4.16 4.46 -3.90
N PHE A 67 4.64 3.35 -3.33
CA PHE A 67 5.02 2.17 -4.09
C PHE A 67 3.88 1.15 -4.15
N SER A 68 3.69 0.56 -5.33
CA SER A 68 2.93 -0.68 -5.48
C SER A 68 3.74 -1.87 -4.96
N ARG A 69 3.11 -3.03 -4.88
CA ARG A 69 3.84 -4.29 -4.72
C ARG A 69 4.58 -4.64 -6.01
N LYS A 70 5.59 -5.50 -5.90
CA LYS A 70 6.30 -6.06 -7.04
C LYS A 70 5.33 -6.80 -7.98
N SER A 71 5.57 -6.72 -9.28
CA SER A 71 4.88 -7.56 -10.26
C SER A 71 5.18 -9.04 -10.03
N ASN A 72 4.24 -9.90 -10.38
CA ASN A 72 4.42 -11.36 -10.37
C ASN A 72 4.78 -11.95 -8.99
N LEU A 73 4.04 -11.56 -7.95
CA LEU A 73 4.18 -12.16 -6.62
C LEU A 73 3.85 -13.65 -6.68
N LYS A 74 4.72 -14.48 -6.11
CA LYS A 74 4.49 -15.91 -5.97
C LYS A 74 3.51 -16.19 -4.84
N TYR A 75 2.81 -17.34 -4.93
CA TYR A 75 2.00 -17.80 -3.81
C TYR A 75 2.86 -17.94 -2.53
N GLY A 76 2.31 -17.50 -1.40
CA GLY A 76 3.01 -17.53 -0.12
C GLY A 76 4.07 -16.43 0.07
N TYR A 77 4.13 -15.42 -0.81
CA TYR A 77 5.09 -14.33 -0.70
C TYR A 77 4.84 -13.51 0.57
N SER A 78 5.81 -13.52 1.48
CA SER A 78 5.66 -12.95 2.82
C SER A 78 5.80 -11.42 2.83
N THR A 79 5.25 -10.78 3.86
CA THR A 79 5.44 -9.33 4.08
C THR A 79 6.90 -8.95 4.35
N ARG A 80 7.74 -9.90 4.82
CA ARG A 80 9.19 -9.69 4.95
C ARG A 80 9.91 -9.67 3.61
N GLU A 81 9.51 -10.55 2.68
CA GLU A 81 10.01 -10.50 1.30
C GLU A 81 9.57 -9.22 0.59
N MET A 82 8.33 -8.78 0.80
CA MET A 82 7.85 -7.48 0.29
C MET A 82 8.66 -6.30 0.87
N ALA A 83 9.13 -6.39 2.11
CA ALA A 83 10.00 -5.37 2.70
C ALA A 83 11.39 -5.37 2.04
N LYS A 84 11.93 -6.52 1.66
CA LYS A 84 13.16 -6.64 0.88
C LYS A 84 13.01 -6.00 -0.50
N ASP A 85 11.89 -6.23 -1.19
CA ASP A 85 11.60 -5.59 -2.47
C ASP A 85 11.54 -4.08 -2.32
N GLN A 86 10.87 -3.59 -1.28
CA GLN A 86 10.77 -2.17 -0.98
C GLN A 86 12.15 -1.56 -0.71
N ALA A 87 13.01 -2.24 0.06
CA ALA A 87 14.37 -1.78 0.32
C ALA A 87 15.19 -1.71 -0.97
N ASN A 88 15.07 -2.71 -1.85
CA ASN A 88 15.75 -2.74 -3.14
C ASN A 88 15.28 -1.59 -4.03
N ALA A 89 13.98 -1.34 -4.12
CA ALA A 89 13.42 -0.23 -4.88
C ALA A 89 13.89 1.13 -4.35
N MET A 90 13.89 1.33 -3.04
CA MET A 90 14.41 2.56 -2.42
C MET A 90 15.88 2.78 -2.75
N LYS A 91 16.71 1.74 -2.60
CA LYS A 91 18.15 1.81 -2.92
C LYS A 91 18.38 2.10 -4.41
N ALA A 92 17.63 1.49 -5.30
CA ALA A 92 17.76 1.67 -6.75
C ALA A 92 17.46 3.11 -7.21
N ILE A 93 16.58 3.83 -6.51
CA ILE A 93 16.30 5.25 -6.81
C ILE A 93 17.03 6.23 -5.86
N GLY A 94 18.01 5.73 -5.11
CA GLY A 94 18.86 6.56 -4.26
C GLY A 94 18.20 7.10 -3.00
N ILE A 95 17.13 6.49 -2.52
CA ILE A 95 16.47 6.89 -1.28
C ILE A 95 17.15 6.21 -0.09
N SER A 96 17.57 7.03 0.85
CA SER A 96 18.04 6.61 2.17
C SER A 96 17.41 7.49 3.25
N ASN A 97 17.39 7.02 4.50
CA ASN A 97 16.99 7.82 5.66
C ASN A 97 15.59 8.48 5.48
N ALA A 98 14.62 7.70 5.03
CA ALA A 98 13.25 8.15 4.71
C ALA A 98 12.33 8.13 5.93
N MET A 99 11.34 9.01 5.94
CA MET A 99 10.15 8.86 6.77
C MET A 99 9.28 7.78 6.16
N ILE A 100 8.82 6.81 6.96
CA ILE A 100 7.98 5.71 6.49
C ILE A 100 6.60 5.79 7.16
N VAL A 101 5.55 5.72 6.37
CA VAL A 101 4.17 5.56 6.83
C VAL A 101 3.65 4.25 6.27
N GLY A 102 3.39 3.28 7.14
CA GLY A 102 2.81 1.99 6.78
C GLY A 102 1.38 1.87 7.24
N VAL A 103 0.46 1.57 6.33
CA VAL A 103 -0.97 1.44 6.61
C VAL A 103 -1.40 -0.02 6.44
N SER A 104 -2.08 -0.60 7.41
CA SER A 104 -2.59 -1.98 7.36
C SER A 104 -1.48 -2.97 6.97
N GLN A 105 -1.60 -3.75 5.88
CA GLN A 105 -0.54 -4.62 5.35
C GLN A 105 0.77 -3.85 5.08
N GLY A 106 0.68 -2.61 4.59
CA GLY A 106 1.86 -1.75 4.43
C GLY A 106 2.58 -1.47 5.74
N GLY A 107 1.86 -1.46 6.86
CA GLY A 107 2.44 -1.37 8.19
C GLY A 107 3.19 -2.64 8.61
N MET A 108 2.70 -3.82 8.23
CA MET A 108 3.42 -5.08 8.45
C MET A 108 4.75 -5.10 7.67
N ILE A 109 4.73 -4.62 6.43
CA ILE A 109 5.93 -4.49 5.58
C ILE A 109 6.90 -3.46 6.18
N ALA A 110 6.39 -2.31 6.62
CA ALA A 110 7.18 -1.23 7.19
C ALA A 110 7.93 -1.66 8.47
N GLN A 111 7.35 -2.54 9.27
CA GLN A 111 8.02 -3.11 10.45
C GLN A 111 9.24 -3.93 10.05
N TYR A 112 9.11 -4.84 9.06
CA TYR A 112 10.25 -5.61 8.56
C TYR A 112 11.29 -4.71 7.86
N LEU A 113 10.85 -3.67 7.15
CA LEU A 113 11.78 -2.70 6.56
C LEU A 113 12.62 -2.02 7.65
N ALA A 114 12.01 -1.63 8.77
CA ALA A 114 12.73 -0.99 9.87
C ALA A 114 13.65 -1.96 10.65
N ILE A 115 13.31 -3.25 10.71
CA ILE A 115 14.10 -4.29 11.39
C ILE A 115 15.30 -4.70 10.53
N ASP A 116 15.07 -4.98 9.25
CA ASP A 116 16.06 -5.58 8.36
C ASP A 116 16.92 -4.53 7.62
N TYR A 117 16.43 -3.28 7.50
CA TYR A 117 17.07 -2.17 6.77
C TYR A 117 16.97 -0.85 7.54
N PRO A 118 17.43 -0.80 8.79
CA PRO A 118 17.30 0.38 9.65
C PRO A 118 17.95 1.64 9.05
N GLU A 119 18.96 1.49 8.21
CA GLU A 119 19.64 2.59 7.52
C GLU A 119 18.72 3.34 6.53
N LEU A 120 17.66 2.71 6.08
CA LEU A 120 16.67 3.33 5.17
C LEU A 120 15.58 4.11 5.92
N VAL A 121 15.42 3.88 7.23
CA VAL A 121 14.27 4.34 8.01
C VAL A 121 14.70 5.40 9.02
N LYS A 122 14.31 6.64 8.79
CA LYS A 122 14.52 7.77 9.71
C LYS A 122 13.49 7.80 10.85
N LYS A 123 12.23 7.63 10.48
CA LYS A 123 11.07 7.55 11.41
C LYS A 123 10.04 6.62 10.81
N LEU A 124 9.33 5.93 11.67
CA LEU A 124 8.27 4.99 11.29
C LEU A 124 6.95 5.41 11.92
N VAL A 125 5.91 5.51 11.12
CA VAL A 125 4.52 5.67 11.53
C VAL A 125 3.76 4.43 11.10
N LEU A 126 3.10 3.78 12.04
CA LEU A 126 2.27 2.60 11.83
C LEU A 126 0.80 2.97 12.06
N ALA A 127 -0.03 2.78 11.04
CA ALA A 127 -1.45 3.07 11.11
C ALA A 127 -2.28 1.82 10.83
N VAL A 128 -3.24 1.53 11.69
CA VAL A 128 -4.23 0.43 11.56
C VAL A 128 -3.59 -0.91 11.16
N THR A 129 -2.52 -1.30 11.84
CA THR A 129 -1.70 -2.48 11.54
C THR A 129 -1.41 -3.30 12.79
N VAL A 130 -0.87 -4.48 12.60
CA VAL A 130 -0.48 -5.41 13.69
C VAL A 130 0.97 -5.87 13.52
N SER A 131 1.61 -6.22 14.63
CA SER A 131 2.98 -6.76 14.63
C SER A 131 3.02 -8.28 14.57
N ARG A 132 1.93 -8.94 14.91
CA ARG A 132 1.80 -10.41 14.91
C ARG A 132 0.34 -10.80 14.71
N LYS A 133 0.12 -12.02 14.28
CA LYS A 133 -1.21 -12.61 14.20
C LYS A 133 -1.87 -12.65 15.59
N ASN A 134 -3.17 -12.44 15.61
CA ASN A 134 -4.03 -12.73 16.75
C ASN A 134 -5.29 -13.46 16.25
N ARG A 135 -6.04 -14.05 17.17
CA ARG A 135 -7.20 -14.87 16.83
C ARG A 135 -8.24 -14.13 16.00
N THR A 136 -8.60 -12.91 16.38
CA THR A 136 -9.60 -12.11 15.65
C THR A 136 -9.15 -11.81 14.22
N MET A 137 -7.88 -11.43 14.03
CA MET A 137 -7.33 -11.20 12.71
C MET A 137 -7.34 -12.47 11.85
N GLU A 138 -6.96 -13.62 12.42
CA GLU A 138 -6.99 -14.88 11.67
C GLU A 138 -8.40 -15.26 11.25
N GLU A 139 -9.39 -15.16 12.13
CA GLU A 139 -10.80 -15.44 11.83
C GLU A 139 -11.31 -14.54 10.71
N VAL A 140 -11.10 -13.23 10.78
CA VAL A 140 -11.55 -12.27 9.78
C VAL A 140 -10.84 -12.48 8.44
N VAL A 141 -9.52 -12.62 8.43
CA VAL A 141 -8.75 -12.78 7.18
C VAL A 141 -9.05 -14.12 6.51
N CYS A 142 -9.21 -15.22 7.28
CA CYS A 142 -9.61 -16.51 6.71
C CYS A 142 -11.02 -16.43 6.07
N ASN A 143 -11.96 -15.71 6.69
CA ASN A 143 -13.28 -15.47 6.10
C ASN A 143 -13.17 -14.69 4.77
N TRP A 144 -12.36 -13.63 4.73
CA TRP A 144 -12.13 -12.85 3.50
C TRP A 144 -11.51 -13.69 2.37
N ILE A 145 -10.58 -14.58 2.70
CA ILE A 145 -9.97 -15.50 1.74
C ILE A 145 -11.05 -16.43 1.18
N ALA A 146 -11.88 -17.04 2.05
CA ALA A 146 -12.94 -17.94 1.62
C ALA A 146 -13.98 -17.27 0.71
N ILE A 147 -14.36 -16.02 1.03
CA ILE A 147 -15.28 -15.23 0.19
C ILE A 147 -14.61 -14.90 -1.16
N ALA A 148 -13.34 -14.52 -1.15
CA ALA A 148 -12.59 -14.21 -2.37
C ALA A 148 -12.42 -15.43 -3.30
N GLU A 149 -12.13 -16.62 -2.75
CA GLU A 149 -12.01 -17.88 -3.49
C GLU A 149 -13.31 -18.28 -4.18
N GLN A 150 -14.46 -17.88 -3.64
CA GLN A 150 -15.78 -18.07 -4.26
C GLN A 150 -16.06 -17.03 -5.35
N GLY A 151 -15.20 -16.04 -5.56
CA GLY A 151 -15.40 -14.95 -6.51
C GLY A 151 -16.46 -13.92 -6.08
N ASN A 152 -16.92 -13.97 -4.82
CA ASN A 152 -17.96 -13.09 -4.30
C ASN A 152 -17.38 -11.76 -3.80
N TYR A 153 -16.81 -11.00 -4.72
CA TYR A 153 -16.11 -9.73 -4.38
C TYR A 153 -17.05 -8.67 -3.78
N LYS A 154 -18.34 -8.69 -4.09
CA LYS A 154 -19.31 -7.77 -3.50
C LYS A 154 -19.45 -8.02 -2.00
N GLU A 155 -19.61 -9.27 -1.60
CA GLU A 155 -19.69 -9.67 -0.20
C GLU A 155 -18.39 -9.37 0.54
N LEU A 156 -17.24 -9.67 -0.09
CA LEU A 156 -15.93 -9.33 0.46
C LEU A 156 -15.79 -7.84 0.78
N MET A 157 -16.26 -6.97 -0.11
CA MET A 157 -16.25 -5.52 0.11
C MET A 157 -17.15 -5.09 1.26
N ILE A 158 -18.34 -5.67 1.36
CA ILE A 158 -19.28 -5.37 2.44
C ILE A 158 -18.70 -5.81 3.78
N ASP A 159 -18.27 -7.07 3.89
CA ASP A 159 -17.69 -7.64 5.12
C ASP A 159 -16.42 -6.89 5.55
N THR A 160 -15.56 -6.51 4.58
CA THR A 160 -14.38 -5.68 4.87
C THR A 160 -14.78 -4.32 5.44
N ALA A 161 -15.81 -3.67 4.90
CA ALA A 161 -16.27 -2.39 5.40
C ALA A 161 -16.87 -2.52 6.81
N GLU A 162 -17.67 -3.53 7.06
CA GLU A 162 -18.27 -3.80 8.39
C GLU A 162 -17.21 -4.04 9.46
N HIS A 163 -16.14 -4.80 9.16
CA HIS A 163 -15.06 -5.07 10.10
C HIS A 163 -14.04 -3.94 10.23
N SER A 164 -13.96 -3.04 9.26
CA SER A 164 -13.00 -1.92 9.27
C SER A 164 -13.55 -0.63 9.85
N TYR A 165 -14.87 -0.41 9.80
CA TYR A 165 -15.51 0.82 10.23
C TYR A 165 -16.54 0.54 11.33
N VAL A 166 -16.15 0.80 12.56
CA VAL A 166 -17.05 0.68 13.70
C VAL A 166 -18.16 1.75 13.62
N THR A 167 -19.39 1.34 13.42
CA THR A 167 -20.65 2.00 13.82
C THR A 167 -21.14 3.27 13.11
N VAL A 168 -20.59 3.73 11.98
CA VAL A 168 -21.10 4.97 11.35
C VAL A 168 -21.69 4.78 9.95
N LEU A 169 -21.71 3.59 9.37
CA LEU A 169 -21.94 3.42 7.93
C LEU A 169 -23.04 2.45 7.44
N PRO A 170 -24.02 1.98 8.20
CA PRO A 170 -25.07 1.17 7.61
C PRO A 170 -25.84 1.93 6.50
N ASP A 171 -25.97 3.26 6.64
CA ASP A 171 -26.76 4.10 5.73
C ASP A 171 -25.96 4.63 4.52
N LEU A 172 -24.64 4.58 4.56
CA LEU A 172 -23.77 5.09 3.49
C LEU A 172 -23.16 4.02 2.58
N LEU A 173 -23.17 2.75 3.00
CA LEU A 173 -22.64 1.64 2.20
C LEU A 173 -23.26 1.53 0.79
N PRO A 174 -24.57 1.74 0.59
CA PRO A 174 -25.18 1.71 -0.74
C PRO A 174 -24.77 2.86 -1.66
N LEU A 175 -24.17 3.92 -1.10
CA LEU A 175 -23.80 5.15 -1.82
C LEU A 175 -22.31 5.21 -2.19
N LEU A 176 -21.50 4.27 -1.70
CA LEU A 176 -20.07 4.22 -2.06
C LEU A 176 -19.92 3.64 -3.48
N PRO A 177 -19.26 4.35 -4.39
CA PRO A 177 -18.94 3.78 -5.69
C PRO A 177 -18.03 2.56 -5.48
N LEU A 178 -18.49 1.39 -5.92
CA LEU A 178 -17.67 0.19 -5.91
C LEU A 178 -16.40 0.47 -6.74
N PRO A 179 -15.20 0.29 -6.19
CA PRO A 179 -13.99 0.39 -6.99
C PRO A 179 -14.07 -0.66 -8.11
N SER A 180 -13.71 -0.26 -9.32
CA SER A 180 -13.55 -1.19 -10.44
C SER A 180 -12.41 -2.15 -10.09
N LEU A 181 -12.76 -3.34 -9.64
CA LEU A 181 -11.77 -4.38 -9.35
C LEU A 181 -11.18 -4.89 -10.66
N PRO A 182 -9.85 -5.06 -10.75
CA PRO A 182 -9.25 -5.72 -11.89
C PRO A 182 -9.78 -7.16 -11.99
N VAL A 183 -10.27 -7.51 -13.18
CA VAL A 183 -10.68 -8.87 -13.49
C VAL A 183 -9.42 -9.73 -13.50
N PHE A 184 -9.21 -10.53 -12.46
CA PHE A 184 -8.21 -11.59 -12.51
C PHE A 184 -8.70 -12.62 -13.53
N ARG A 185 -8.12 -12.61 -14.74
CA ARG A 185 -8.26 -13.73 -15.66
C ARG A 185 -7.34 -14.83 -15.16
N THR A 186 -7.92 -15.97 -14.84
CA THR A 186 -7.26 -17.26 -14.60
C THR A 186 -6.39 -17.67 -15.78
#